data_37a758855a5795637848fc1919a79e7e
#
_entry.id   37a758855a5795637848fc1919a79e7e
#
_cell.length_a   1.000
_cell.length_b   1.000
_cell.length_c   1.000
_cell.angle_alpha   90.00
_cell.angle_beta   90.00
_cell.angle_gamma   90.00
#
_symmetry.space_group_name_H-M   'P 1'
#
loop_
_entity.id
_entity.type
_entity.pdbx_description
1 polymer ?
#
loop_
_entity_poly.entity_id
_entity_poly.type
_entity_poly.pdbx_seq_one_letter_code
_entity_poly.pdbx_strand_id
1 'polypeptide(L)'
;MNSPAPQGTETATQAPVLRAPLHPDVLKLGLVSFLTDVSSEMIFSVFAVFFTTVAGASSALLGLIEGMADFSASSLNWLAGWLSDRSGRRKGFVIAGYAFSTLAKLILVVSSSILGASIFRVVERLGKGFRGPPRDAWLSGVAPQETRGYAFGVHKALDKAGAVLGPLVAYGLLFWLGESAATYSTLFLVAFVPAVISVAVLTRIPDRPGAVHERESVRQSWQQLSPGFKRFLLPAGMFALAYFSLGFILLKAHAVGFSVTQTVLLYALFNTACVVAAPLVGRLGDRVGRSRIVMAGYAVYACINLWLIFAGTRWEMVAVFALYGLFYAIEESQSKAFIADLEPERRATAMGVYNFVTGTVYLPASLLAGALWAVAPSLAFGTSAALSLAAVVMFTLRRPTGDVSG
;
A
#
# COMPACT_ATOMS: atom_id res chain seq x y z
N MET A 1 64.17 26.68 8.44
CA MET A 1 63.00 26.81 9.33
C MET A 1 61.90 27.47 8.54
N ASN A 2 61.06 26.69 7.88
CA ASN A 2 59.83 27.15 7.21
C ASN A 2 58.70 26.24 7.68
N SER A 3 57.82 26.76 8.57
CA SER A 3 56.56 26.11 8.95
C SER A 3 55.56 26.26 7.81
N PRO A 4 54.80 25.19 7.46
CA PRO A 4 53.66 25.33 6.57
C PRO A 4 52.44 25.86 7.32
N ALA A 5 51.71 26.79 6.72
CA ALA A 5 50.46 27.35 7.19
C ALA A 5 49.32 26.27 7.23
N PRO A 6 48.35 26.41 8.14
CA PRO A 6 47.23 25.48 8.22
C PRO A 6 46.28 25.66 7.01
N GLN A 7 46.02 24.59 6.27
CA GLN A 7 44.98 24.55 5.27
C GLN A 7 43.61 24.64 5.95
N GLY A 8 42.87 25.73 5.67
CA GLY A 8 41.50 25.91 6.09
C GLY A 8 40.60 24.84 5.45
N THR A 9 39.97 24.05 6.29
CA THR A 9 38.84 23.18 5.90
C THR A 9 37.66 24.10 5.53
N GLU A 10 37.48 24.34 4.24
CA GLU A 10 36.21 24.88 3.74
C GLU A 10 35.11 23.86 4.01
N THR A 11 34.32 24.11 5.03
CA THR A 11 33.02 23.50 5.25
C THR A 11 32.12 23.95 4.11
N ALA A 12 32.01 23.11 3.06
CA ALA A 12 31.01 23.28 2.03
C ALA A 12 29.63 23.30 2.67
N THR A 13 29.10 24.51 2.86
CA THR A 13 27.72 24.74 3.26
C THR A 13 26.81 24.15 2.15
N GLN A 14 26.28 22.97 2.36
CA GLN A 14 25.29 22.39 1.45
C GLN A 14 24.08 23.33 1.42
N ALA A 15 23.92 24.05 0.30
CA ALA A 15 22.75 24.86 0.03
C ALA A 15 21.49 23.98 0.11
N PRO A 16 20.35 24.50 0.63
CA PRO A 16 19.15 23.70 0.82
C PRO A 16 18.66 23.16 -0.52
N VAL A 17 18.53 21.85 -0.61
CA VAL A 17 18.08 21.03 -1.76
C VAL A 17 16.67 21.42 -2.28
N LEU A 18 16.00 22.36 -1.63
CA LEU A 18 14.63 22.82 -1.88
C LEU A 18 14.42 23.67 -3.14
N ARG A 19 15.45 23.95 -3.97
CA ARG A 19 15.35 24.90 -5.10
C ARG A 19 15.58 24.32 -6.50
N ALA A 20 15.82 23.03 -6.65
CA ALA A 20 15.90 22.46 -8.00
C ALA A 20 14.48 22.27 -8.56
N PRO A 21 14.16 22.81 -9.76
CA PRO A 21 12.85 22.64 -10.37
C PRO A 21 12.61 21.16 -10.64
N LEU A 22 11.44 20.66 -10.22
CA LEU A 22 11.01 19.30 -10.52
C LEU A 22 10.87 19.10 -12.02
N HIS A 23 11.36 17.97 -12.51
CA HIS A 23 11.16 17.61 -13.91
C HIS A 23 9.64 17.49 -14.21
N PRO A 24 9.12 18.08 -15.30
CA PRO A 24 7.69 18.08 -15.61
C PRO A 24 7.04 16.69 -15.65
N ASP A 25 7.81 15.67 -16.07
CA ASP A 25 7.31 14.30 -16.14
C ASP A 25 7.07 13.68 -14.75
N VAL A 26 7.77 14.15 -13.69
CA VAL A 26 7.48 13.76 -12.29
C VAL A 26 6.08 14.20 -11.87
N LEU A 27 5.72 15.46 -12.21
CA LEU A 27 4.38 16.00 -11.92
C LEU A 27 3.31 15.29 -12.74
N LYS A 28 3.58 14.96 -14.02
CA LYS A 28 2.63 14.20 -14.84
C LYS A 28 2.42 12.79 -14.31
N LEU A 29 3.50 12.08 -13.92
CA LEU A 29 3.38 10.75 -13.29
C LEU A 29 2.65 10.83 -11.94
N GLY A 30 2.90 11.89 -11.16
CA GLY A 30 2.16 12.16 -9.94
C GLY A 30 0.67 12.44 -10.18
N LEU A 31 0.33 13.20 -11.21
CA LEU A 31 -1.06 13.45 -11.62
C LEU A 31 -1.75 12.17 -12.08
N VAL A 32 -1.06 11.32 -12.83
CA VAL A 32 -1.58 9.98 -13.22
C VAL A 32 -1.90 9.14 -11.98
N SER A 33 -1.00 9.12 -10.99
CA SER A 33 -1.21 8.39 -9.74
C SER A 33 -2.37 8.99 -8.94
N PHE A 34 -2.43 10.31 -8.80
CA PHE A 34 -3.53 11.02 -8.14
C PHE A 34 -4.89 10.67 -8.74
N LEU A 35 -5.05 10.81 -10.06
CA LEU A 35 -6.31 10.52 -10.75
C LEU A 35 -6.72 9.05 -10.62
N THR A 36 -5.74 8.14 -10.68
CA THR A 36 -6.00 6.71 -10.51
C THR A 36 -6.41 6.40 -9.08
N ASP A 37 -5.79 7.01 -8.08
CA ASP A 37 -6.14 6.80 -6.68
C ASP A 37 -7.48 7.44 -6.34
N VAL A 38 -7.82 8.65 -6.84
CA VAL A 38 -9.19 9.19 -6.76
C VAL A 38 -10.19 8.15 -7.26
N SER A 39 -9.96 7.60 -8.44
CA SER A 39 -10.82 6.59 -9.05
C SER A 39 -10.94 5.30 -8.24
N SER A 40 -9.81 4.73 -7.83
CA SER A 40 -9.78 3.42 -7.16
C SER A 40 -10.32 3.51 -5.74
N GLU A 41 -9.97 4.57 -5.01
CA GLU A 41 -10.36 4.75 -3.61
C GLU A 41 -11.84 5.16 -3.45
N MET A 42 -12.46 5.79 -4.49
CA MET A 42 -13.92 5.92 -4.57
C MET A 42 -14.59 4.55 -4.47
N ILE A 43 -14.10 3.57 -5.22
CA ILE A 43 -14.67 2.23 -5.25
C ILE A 43 -14.33 1.45 -3.98
N PHE A 44 -13.07 1.47 -3.55
CA PHE A 44 -12.61 0.68 -2.40
C PHE A 44 -13.24 1.10 -1.09
N SER A 45 -13.57 2.38 -0.93
CA SER A 45 -14.25 2.89 0.26
C SER A 45 -15.64 2.29 0.48
N VAL A 46 -16.29 1.81 -0.58
CA VAL A 46 -17.63 1.18 -0.54
C VAL A 46 -17.59 -0.32 -0.82
N PHE A 47 -16.49 -0.85 -1.40
CA PHE A 47 -16.45 -2.17 -2.02
C PHE A 47 -16.87 -3.30 -1.08
N ALA A 48 -16.32 -3.36 0.13
CA ALA A 48 -16.60 -4.44 1.06
C ALA A 48 -18.08 -4.49 1.46
N VAL A 49 -18.67 -3.34 1.76
CA VAL A 49 -20.09 -3.24 2.12
C VAL A 49 -20.97 -3.51 0.91
N PHE A 50 -20.67 -2.88 -0.25
CA PHE A 50 -21.38 -3.16 -1.50
C PHE A 50 -21.35 -4.67 -1.85
N PHE A 51 -20.18 -5.31 -1.77
CA PHE A 51 -20.00 -6.71 -2.13
C PHE A 51 -20.82 -7.65 -1.25
N THR A 52 -20.94 -7.34 0.03
CA THR A 52 -21.66 -8.20 0.98
C THR A 52 -23.15 -7.86 1.07
N THR A 53 -23.53 -6.58 1.07
CA THR A 53 -24.92 -6.16 1.30
C THR A 53 -25.73 -6.02 0.02
N VAL A 54 -25.13 -5.53 -1.07
CA VAL A 54 -25.81 -5.27 -2.34
C VAL A 54 -25.65 -6.44 -3.30
N ALA A 55 -24.40 -6.91 -3.53
CA ALA A 55 -24.15 -8.06 -4.38
C ALA A 55 -24.50 -9.39 -3.69
N GLY A 56 -24.62 -9.43 -2.35
CA GLY A 56 -25.03 -10.60 -1.59
C GLY A 56 -23.94 -11.64 -1.36
N ALA A 57 -22.67 -11.25 -1.45
CA ALA A 57 -21.55 -12.16 -1.22
C ALA A 57 -21.34 -12.46 0.27
N SER A 58 -20.88 -13.67 0.58
CA SER A 58 -20.49 -14.01 1.94
C SER A 58 -19.17 -13.35 2.35
N SER A 59 -18.96 -13.16 3.66
CA SER A 59 -17.67 -12.67 4.20
C SER A 59 -16.51 -13.62 3.90
N ALA A 60 -16.75 -14.92 3.82
CA ALA A 60 -15.76 -15.91 3.41
C ALA A 60 -15.32 -15.66 1.95
N LEU A 61 -16.27 -15.37 1.05
CA LEU A 61 -15.95 -15.02 -0.33
C LEU A 61 -15.23 -13.69 -0.45
N LEU A 62 -15.60 -12.68 0.38
CA LEU A 62 -14.85 -11.42 0.47
C LEU A 62 -13.40 -11.69 0.85
N GLY A 63 -13.14 -12.50 1.88
CA GLY A 63 -11.79 -12.88 2.29
C GLY A 63 -11.01 -13.58 1.18
N LEU A 64 -11.64 -14.51 0.46
CA LEU A 64 -11.03 -15.17 -0.69
C LEU A 64 -10.63 -14.17 -1.78
N ILE A 65 -11.53 -13.28 -2.17
CA ILE A 65 -11.32 -12.34 -3.27
C ILE A 65 -10.27 -11.27 -2.90
N GLU A 66 -10.30 -10.75 -1.67
CA GLU A 66 -9.27 -9.82 -1.16
C GLU A 66 -7.89 -10.50 -1.11
N GLY A 67 -7.83 -11.73 -0.60
CA GLY A 67 -6.58 -12.50 -0.57
C GLY A 67 -6.03 -12.81 -1.96
N MET A 68 -6.87 -13.23 -2.90
CA MET A 68 -6.49 -13.44 -4.29
C MET A 68 -6.01 -12.14 -4.96
N ALA A 69 -6.66 -11.04 -4.67
CA ALA A 69 -6.30 -9.74 -5.20
C ALA A 69 -4.91 -9.31 -4.73
N ASP A 70 -4.62 -9.40 -3.44
CA ASP A 70 -3.33 -9.02 -2.87
C ASP A 70 -2.20 -9.99 -3.27
N PHE A 71 -2.46 -11.28 -3.31
CA PHE A 71 -1.53 -12.30 -3.85
C PHE A 71 -1.19 -12.02 -5.32
N SER A 72 -2.21 -11.73 -6.13
CA SER A 72 -2.04 -11.42 -7.56
C SER A 72 -1.19 -10.18 -7.78
N ALA A 73 -1.45 -9.11 -7.02
CA ALA A 73 -0.67 -7.87 -7.10
C ALA A 73 0.79 -8.12 -6.73
N SER A 74 1.04 -8.85 -5.62
CA SER A 74 2.40 -9.13 -5.14
C SER A 74 3.19 -10.01 -6.09
N SER A 75 2.56 -11.04 -6.66
CA SER A 75 3.18 -11.95 -7.64
C SER A 75 3.53 -11.21 -8.93
N LEU A 76 2.63 -10.37 -9.43
CA LEU A 76 2.88 -9.58 -10.64
C LEU A 76 3.87 -8.44 -10.44
N ASN A 77 3.98 -7.88 -9.25
CA ASN A 77 5.02 -6.90 -8.94
C ASN A 77 6.42 -7.43 -9.28
N TRP A 78 6.72 -8.65 -8.86
CA TRP A 78 8.01 -9.28 -9.16
C TRP A 78 8.19 -9.51 -10.67
N LEU A 79 7.19 -10.14 -11.31
CA LEU A 79 7.23 -10.48 -12.73
C LEU A 79 7.33 -9.24 -13.63
N ALA A 80 6.52 -8.22 -13.38
CA ALA A 80 6.51 -6.98 -14.16
C ALA A 80 7.82 -6.20 -13.99
N GLY A 81 8.39 -6.16 -12.79
CA GLY A 81 9.70 -5.59 -12.54
C GLY A 81 10.79 -6.30 -13.35
N TRP A 82 10.80 -7.65 -13.32
CA TRP A 82 11.76 -8.46 -14.04
C TRP A 82 11.65 -8.28 -15.58
N LEU A 83 10.44 -8.33 -16.12
CA LEU A 83 10.20 -8.15 -17.56
C LEU A 83 10.56 -6.73 -18.01
N SER A 84 10.21 -5.71 -17.22
CA SER A 84 10.51 -4.32 -17.51
C SER A 84 12.00 -4.03 -17.54
N ASP A 85 12.75 -4.57 -16.56
CA ASP A 85 14.21 -4.38 -16.48
C ASP A 85 14.93 -5.09 -17.64
N ARG A 86 14.45 -6.31 -18.01
CA ARG A 86 15.01 -7.07 -19.13
C ARG A 86 14.72 -6.44 -20.49
N SER A 87 13.56 -5.82 -20.66
CA SER A 87 13.18 -5.18 -21.92
C SER A 87 13.69 -3.75 -22.07
N GLY A 88 14.08 -3.08 -20.97
CA GLY A 88 14.38 -1.65 -20.92
C GLY A 88 13.18 -0.75 -21.22
N ARG A 89 12.01 -1.32 -21.54
CA ARG A 89 10.77 -0.60 -21.90
C ARG A 89 9.87 -0.48 -20.69
N ARG A 90 9.77 0.72 -20.11
CA ARG A 90 8.99 0.95 -18.89
C ARG A 90 7.59 1.45 -19.18
N LYS A 91 7.44 2.38 -20.13
CA LYS A 91 6.16 3.01 -20.46
C LYS A 91 5.08 2.02 -20.85
N GLY A 92 5.39 1.02 -21.69
CA GLY A 92 4.41 0.02 -22.12
C GLY A 92 3.80 -0.78 -20.97
N PHE A 93 4.64 -1.22 -20.02
CA PHE A 93 4.17 -1.93 -18.81
C PHE A 93 3.29 -1.04 -17.93
N VAL A 94 3.68 0.22 -17.76
CA VAL A 94 2.93 1.19 -16.95
C VAL A 94 1.57 1.47 -17.60
N ILE A 95 1.52 1.73 -18.92
CA ILE A 95 0.25 1.93 -19.63
C ILE A 95 -0.64 0.70 -19.53
N ALA A 96 -0.10 -0.51 -19.77
CA ALA A 96 -0.88 -1.75 -19.69
C ALA A 96 -1.48 -1.94 -18.28
N GLY A 97 -0.68 -1.73 -17.22
CA GLY A 97 -1.18 -1.86 -15.84
C GLY A 97 -2.28 -0.85 -15.49
N TYR A 98 -2.16 0.41 -15.91
CA TYR A 98 -3.22 1.41 -15.72
C TYR A 98 -4.46 1.09 -16.58
N ALA A 99 -4.27 0.64 -17.82
CA ALA A 99 -5.36 0.26 -18.71
C ALA A 99 -6.14 -0.95 -18.15
N PHE A 100 -5.46 -1.99 -17.66
CA PHE A 100 -6.11 -3.13 -17.00
C PHE A 100 -6.95 -2.68 -15.80
N SER A 101 -6.41 -1.85 -14.90
CA SER A 101 -7.17 -1.31 -13.77
C SER A 101 -8.35 -0.44 -14.21
N THR A 102 -8.22 0.31 -15.31
CA THR A 102 -9.28 1.14 -15.85
C THR A 102 -10.38 0.28 -16.48
N LEU A 103 -10.01 -0.69 -17.33
CA LEU A 103 -10.98 -1.58 -17.97
C LEU A 103 -11.73 -2.45 -16.95
N ALA A 104 -11.05 -2.89 -15.88
CA ALA A 104 -11.71 -3.63 -14.82
C ALA A 104 -12.89 -2.88 -14.22
N LYS A 105 -12.85 -1.54 -14.12
CA LYS A 105 -13.94 -0.73 -13.58
C LYS A 105 -15.20 -0.78 -14.43
N LEU A 106 -15.08 -0.98 -15.76
CA LEU A 106 -16.25 -1.18 -16.63
C LEU A 106 -17.06 -2.42 -16.24
N ILE A 107 -16.40 -3.44 -15.67
CA ILE A 107 -17.10 -4.65 -15.21
C ILE A 107 -18.12 -4.29 -14.14
N LEU A 108 -17.77 -3.40 -13.19
CA LEU A 108 -18.71 -2.93 -12.16
C LEU A 108 -19.82 -2.06 -12.72
N VAL A 109 -19.53 -1.26 -13.76
CA VAL A 109 -20.54 -0.42 -14.42
C VAL A 109 -21.62 -1.26 -15.08
N VAL A 110 -21.22 -2.38 -15.72
CA VAL A 110 -22.15 -3.25 -16.46
C VAL A 110 -22.73 -4.41 -15.62
N SER A 111 -22.12 -4.74 -14.49
CA SER A 111 -22.52 -5.90 -13.67
C SER A 111 -22.26 -5.66 -12.19
N SER A 112 -23.34 -5.57 -11.42
CA SER A 112 -23.28 -5.52 -9.93
C SER A 112 -23.32 -6.92 -9.30
N SER A 113 -23.09 -7.99 -10.09
CA SER A 113 -23.10 -9.37 -9.59
C SER A 113 -21.86 -9.69 -8.76
N ILE A 114 -21.98 -10.73 -7.92
CA ILE A 114 -20.83 -11.27 -7.16
C ILE A 114 -19.66 -11.58 -8.09
N LEU A 115 -19.92 -12.22 -9.22
CA LEU A 115 -18.87 -12.61 -10.19
C LEU A 115 -18.21 -11.36 -10.80
N GLY A 116 -19.01 -10.38 -11.24
CA GLY A 116 -18.49 -9.12 -11.80
C GLY A 116 -17.61 -8.38 -10.82
N ALA A 117 -18.06 -8.22 -9.58
CA ALA A 117 -17.32 -7.56 -8.52
C ALA A 117 -16.02 -8.32 -8.16
N SER A 118 -16.07 -9.67 -8.15
CA SER A 118 -14.88 -10.50 -7.92
C SER A 118 -13.84 -10.34 -9.02
N ILE A 119 -14.26 -10.42 -10.29
CA ILE A 119 -13.37 -10.22 -11.44
C ILE A 119 -12.76 -8.83 -11.42
N PHE A 120 -13.59 -7.79 -11.20
CA PHE A 120 -13.10 -6.41 -11.04
C PHE A 120 -11.97 -6.34 -10.01
N ARG A 121 -12.21 -6.88 -8.80
CA ARG A 121 -11.26 -6.75 -7.69
C ARG A 121 -9.91 -7.39 -7.98
N VAL A 122 -9.91 -8.59 -8.58
CA VAL A 122 -8.69 -9.30 -8.94
C VAL A 122 -7.98 -8.59 -10.10
N VAL A 123 -8.70 -8.24 -11.18
CA VAL A 123 -8.10 -7.61 -12.37
C VAL A 123 -7.55 -6.21 -12.04
N GLU A 124 -8.23 -5.45 -11.21
CA GLU A 124 -7.73 -4.13 -10.75
C GLU A 124 -6.41 -4.28 -10.01
N ARG A 125 -6.30 -5.26 -9.10
CA ARG A 125 -5.08 -5.54 -8.34
C ARG A 125 -3.96 -6.10 -9.21
N LEU A 126 -4.27 -6.94 -10.19
CA LEU A 126 -3.31 -7.37 -11.21
C LEU A 126 -2.72 -6.15 -11.94
N GLY A 127 -3.56 -5.21 -12.38
CA GLY A 127 -3.12 -3.97 -13.01
C GLY A 127 -2.20 -3.14 -12.10
N LYS A 128 -2.53 -3.05 -10.79
CA LYS A 128 -1.69 -2.36 -9.81
C LYS A 128 -0.32 -3.03 -9.65
N GLY A 129 -0.28 -4.35 -9.54
CA GLY A 129 0.96 -5.13 -9.46
C GLY A 129 1.81 -4.96 -10.72
N PHE A 130 1.18 -4.96 -11.89
CA PHE A 130 1.88 -4.88 -13.17
C PHE A 130 2.53 -3.50 -13.41
N ARG A 131 1.94 -2.39 -12.92
CA ARG A 131 2.46 -1.03 -13.13
C ARG A 131 3.45 -0.55 -12.07
N GLY A 132 3.40 -1.08 -10.84
CA GLY A 132 4.13 -0.54 -9.70
C GLY A 132 5.64 -0.41 -9.93
N PRO A 133 6.38 -1.54 -10.04
CA PRO A 133 7.82 -1.50 -10.22
C PRO A 133 8.30 -0.77 -11.48
N PRO A 134 7.69 -0.97 -12.68
CA PRO A 134 8.07 -0.21 -13.87
C PRO A 134 7.85 1.30 -13.74
N ARG A 135 6.77 1.74 -13.06
CA ARG A 135 6.50 3.16 -12.77
C ARG A 135 7.58 3.75 -11.88
N ASP A 136 7.92 3.07 -10.79
CA ASP A 136 8.91 3.54 -9.83
C ASP A 136 10.32 3.61 -10.48
N ALA A 137 10.64 2.64 -11.33
CA ALA A 137 11.86 2.66 -12.13
C ALA A 137 11.86 3.80 -13.17
N TRP A 138 10.71 4.10 -13.78
CA TRP A 138 10.58 5.23 -14.70
C TRP A 138 10.75 6.56 -13.96
N LEU A 139 10.08 6.75 -12.83
CA LEU A 139 10.20 7.93 -11.98
C LEU A 139 11.67 8.16 -11.54
N SER A 140 12.34 7.08 -11.12
CA SER A 140 13.77 7.13 -10.77
C SER A 140 14.67 7.53 -11.92
N GLY A 141 14.34 7.14 -13.15
CA GLY A 141 15.10 7.50 -14.34
C GLY A 141 14.87 8.94 -14.84
N VAL A 142 13.73 9.54 -14.49
CA VAL A 142 13.40 10.94 -14.84
C VAL A 142 13.98 11.92 -13.83
N ALA A 143 14.05 11.56 -12.57
CA ALA A 143 14.53 12.41 -11.49
C ALA A 143 16.06 12.38 -11.38
N PRO A 144 16.77 13.55 -11.39
CA PRO A 144 18.19 13.63 -11.06
C PRO A 144 18.49 12.96 -9.71
N GLN A 145 19.70 12.42 -9.57
CA GLN A 145 20.08 11.68 -8.37
C GLN A 145 19.95 12.52 -7.09
N GLU A 146 20.29 13.81 -7.19
CA GLU A 146 20.28 14.78 -6.09
C GLU A 146 18.86 15.12 -5.61
N THR A 147 17.87 15.09 -6.51
CA THR A 147 16.47 15.44 -6.23
C THR A 147 15.52 14.25 -6.26
N ARG A 148 16.05 13.04 -6.41
CA ARG A 148 15.23 11.81 -6.55
C ARG A 148 14.31 11.59 -5.35
N GLY A 149 14.82 11.77 -4.14
CA GLY A 149 13.99 11.66 -2.92
C GLY A 149 12.83 12.65 -2.89
N TYR A 150 13.08 13.89 -3.30
CA TYR A 150 12.03 14.92 -3.42
C TYR A 150 10.98 14.56 -4.49
N ALA A 151 11.42 14.05 -5.65
CA ALA A 151 10.53 13.61 -6.72
C ALA A 151 9.60 12.46 -6.28
N PHE A 152 10.13 11.45 -5.57
CA PHE A 152 9.32 10.39 -4.97
C PHE A 152 8.38 10.92 -3.90
N GLY A 153 8.83 11.87 -3.09
CA GLY A 153 8.00 12.53 -2.07
C GLY A 153 6.80 13.26 -2.67
N VAL A 154 7.01 14.05 -3.73
CA VAL A 154 5.93 14.75 -4.44
C VAL A 154 4.97 13.76 -5.11
N HIS A 155 5.50 12.73 -5.77
CA HIS A 155 4.68 11.68 -6.36
C HIS A 155 3.80 10.99 -5.30
N LYS A 156 4.38 10.65 -4.14
CA LYS A 156 3.64 10.00 -3.04
C LYS A 156 2.61 10.92 -2.39
N ALA A 157 2.90 12.22 -2.29
CA ALA A 157 1.95 13.21 -1.78
C ALA A 157 0.72 13.32 -2.69
N LEU A 158 0.91 13.33 -4.01
CA LEU A 158 -0.18 13.32 -4.99
C LEU A 158 -0.98 12.02 -4.93
N ASP A 159 -0.33 10.86 -4.86
CA ASP A 159 -0.94 9.54 -4.63
C ASP A 159 -1.88 9.57 -3.42
N LYS A 160 -1.37 10.01 -2.26
CA LYS A 160 -2.15 10.11 -1.02
C LYS A 160 -3.27 11.17 -1.05
N ALA A 161 -3.06 12.28 -1.75
CA ALA A 161 -4.12 13.27 -1.95
C ALA A 161 -5.30 12.67 -2.73
N GLY A 162 -5.02 11.83 -3.74
CA GLY A 162 -6.05 11.05 -4.45
C GLY A 162 -6.77 10.07 -3.53
N ALA A 163 -6.02 9.40 -2.66
CA ALA A 163 -6.58 8.43 -1.70
C ALA A 163 -7.49 9.07 -0.63
N VAL A 164 -7.34 10.37 -0.35
CA VAL A 164 -8.26 11.13 0.52
C VAL A 164 -9.44 11.65 -0.28
N LEU A 165 -9.20 12.22 -1.47
CA LEU A 165 -10.25 12.84 -2.27
C LEU A 165 -11.25 11.82 -2.82
N GLY A 166 -10.79 10.63 -3.23
CA GLY A 166 -11.66 9.58 -3.77
C GLY A 166 -12.85 9.24 -2.87
N PRO A 167 -12.63 8.84 -1.62
CA PRO A 167 -13.69 8.56 -0.65
C PRO A 167 -14.60 9.79 -0.41
N LEU A 168 -14.07 11.01 -0.39
CA LEU A 168 -14.88 12.21 -0.21
C LEU A 168 -15.84 12.44 -1.39
N VAL A 169 -15.40 12.15 -2.62
CA VAL A 169 -16.28 12.19 -3.81
C VAL A 169 -17.34 11.09 -3.71
N ALA A 170 -16.97 9.87 -3.31
CA ALA A 170 -17.90 8.78 -3.09
C ALA A 170 -18.95 9.13 -2.01
N TYR A 171 -18.49 9.73 -0.91
CA TYR A 171 -19.38 10.24 0.15
C TYR A 171 -20.38 11.25 -0.41
N GLY A 172 -19.91 12.25 -1.18
CA GLY A 172 -20.79 13.26 -1.79
C GLY A 172 -21.85 12.62 -2.68
N LEU A 173 -21.50 11.65 -3.52
CA LEU A 173 -22.46 10.95 -4.38
C LEU A 173 -23.52 10.19 -3.56
N LEU A 174 -23.09 9.41 -2.56
CA LEU A 174 -24.01 8.65 -1.69
C LEU A 174 -24.90 9.57 -0.84
N PHE A 175 -24.37 10.69 -0.38
CA PHE A 175 -25.12 11.68 0.41
C PHE A 175 -26.22 12.33 -0.38
N TRP A 176 -25.94 12.74 -1.64
CA TRP A 176 -26.92 13.45 -2.48
C TRP A 176 -27.89 12.53 -3.21
N LEU A 177 -27.45 11.33 -3.61
CA LEU A 177 -28.26 10.40 -4.41
C LEU A 177 -28.89 9.28 -3.58
N GLY A 178 -28.48 9.15 -2.31
CA GLY A 178 -28.91 8.05 -1.43
C GLY A 178 -28.20 6.73 -1.71
N GLU A 179 -28.40 5.75 -0.83
CA GLU A 179 -27.80 4.41 -0.91
C GLU A 179 -28.69 3.46 -1.74
N SER A 180 -28.50 3.43 -3.04
CA SER A 180 -29.27 2.58 -3.97
C SER A 180 -28.35 1.87 -4.98
N ALA A 181 -28.83 0.78 -5.60
CA ALA A 181 -28.09 0.10 -6.66
C ALA A 181 -27.73 1.04 -7.83
N ALA A 182 -28.62 1.97 -8.18
CA ALA A 182 -28.38 2.98 -9.21
C ALA A 182 -27.25 3.95 -8.79
N THR A 183 -27.19 4.32 -7.51
CA THR A 183 -26.13 5.20 -6.98
C THR A 183 -24.76 4.51 -7.05
N TYR A 184 -24.66 3.23 -6.74
CA TYR A 184 -23.40 2.49 -6.90
C TYR A 184 -22.96 2.43 -8.36
N SER A 185 -23.87 2.15 -9.30
CA SER A 185 -23.56 2.18 -10.74
C SER A 185 -23.07 3.56 -11.18
N THR A 186 -23.71 4.63 -10.70
CA THR A 186 -23.28 6.01 -10.95
C THR A 186 -21.89 6.28 -10.35
N LEU A 187 -21.66 5.84 -9.12
CA LEU A 187 -20.35 5.98 -8.46
C LEU A 187 -19.25 5.27 -9.26
N PHE A 188 -19.50 4.06 -9.76
CA PHE A 188 -18.53 3.31 -10.57
C PHE A 188 -18.26 3.99 -11.91
N LEU A 189 -19.29 4.56 -12.54
CA LEU A 189 -19.16 5.32 -13.77
C LEU A 189 -18.36 6.62 -13.53
N VAL A 190 -18.67 7.36 -12.47
CA VAL A 190 -17.90 8.57 -12.09
C VAL A 190 -16.45 8.23 -11.78
N ALA A 191 -16.20 7.13 -11.06
CA ALA A 191 -14.85 6.64 -10.78
C ALA A 191 -14.08 6.23 -12.05
N PHE A 192 -14.78 5.77 -13.09
CA PHE A 192 -14.14 5.42 -14.37
C PHE A 192 -13.53 6.64 -15.08
N VAL A 193 -14.14 7.82 -14.96
CA VAL A 193 -13.69 9.04 -15.65
C VAL A 193 -12.25 9.43 -15.31
N PRO A 194 -11.86 9.65 -14.04
CA PRO A 194 -10.48 9.99 -13.71
C PRO A 194 -9.49 8.85 -14.07
N ALA A 195 -9.93 7.58 -14.09
CA ALA A 195 -9.08 6.47 -14.54
C ALA A 195 -8.77 6.58 -16.05
N VAL A 196 -9.75 6.91 -16.88
CA VAL A 196 -9.54 7.14 -18.32
C VAL A 196 -8.63 8.33 -18.56
N ILE A 197 -8.85 9.43 -17.84
CA ILE A 197 -8.01 10.64 -17.94
C ILE A 197 -6.57 10.29 -17.53
N SER A 198 -6.37 9.49 -16.51
CA SER A 198 -5.03 9.07 -16.07
C SER A 198 -4.26 8.32 -17.17
N VAL A 199 -4.92 7.38 -17.86
CA VAL A 199 -4.34 6.66 -19.00
C VAL A 199 -4.04 7.63 -20.15
N ALA A 200 -4.96 8.54 -20.47
CA ALA A 200 -4.76 9.53 -21.52
C ALA A 200 -3.58 10.49 -21.24
N VAL A 201 -3.41 10.93 -20.00
CA VAL A 201 -2.24 11.72 -19.59
C VAL A 201 -0.95 10.89 -19.73
N LEU A 202 -0.98 9.63 -19.30
CA LEU A 202 0.17 8.73 -19.32
C LEU A 202 0.68 8.48 -20.74
N THR A 203 -0.21 8.34 -21.74
CA THR A 203 0.18 8.14 -23.14
C THR A 203 0.96 9.32 -23.69
N ARG A 204 0.77 10.54 -23.16
CA ARG A 204 1.44 11.78 -23.60
C ARG A 204 2.80 12.00 -22.94
N ILE A 205 3.20 11.20 -21.95
CA ILE A 205 4.54 11.30 -21.34
C ILE A 205 5.54 10.60 -22.26
N PRO A 206 6.68 11.25 -22.64
CA PRO A 206 7.69 10.63 -23.48
C PRO A 206 8.26 9.36 -22.86
N ASP A 207 8.46 8.30 -23.68
CA ASP A 207 9.17 7.10 -23.23
C ASP A 207 10.65 7.42 -23.02
N ARG A 208 11.20 6.95 -21.91
CA ARG A 208 12.62 7.03 -21.60
C ARG A 208 13.12 5.63 -21.29
N PRO A 209 13.67 4.92 -22.28
CA PRO A 209 14.21 3.59 -22.07
C PRO A 209 15.23 3.61 -20.94
N GLY A 210 15.13 2.65 -20.04
CA GLY A 210 16.09 2.46 -18.96
C GLY A 210 17.25 1.56 -19.40
N ALA A 211 18.32 1.53 -18.62
CA ALA A 211 19.36 0.54 -18.79
C ALA A 211 18.78 -0.87 -18.62
N VAL A 212 19.22 -1.78 -19.50
CA VAL A 212 18.91 -3.20 -19.37
C VAL A 212 19.80 -3.77 -18.29
N HIS A 213 19.19 -4.39 -17.27
CA HIS A 213 19.90 -5.03 -16.18
C HIS A 213 19.66 -6.54 -16.25
N GLU A 214 20.75 -7.31 -16.28
CA GLU A 214 20.66 -8.74 -16.02
C GLU A 214 20.42 -8.94 -14.53
N ARG A 215 19.28 -9.52 -14.18
CA ARG A 215 18.99 -9.89 -12.80
C ARG A 215 19.52 -11.28 -12.49
N GLU A 216 20.14 -11.38 -11.34
CA GLU A 216 20.54 -12.67 -10.75
C GLU A 216 19.32 -13.59 -10.57
N SER A 217 19.56 -14.90 -10.54
CA SER A 217 18.50 -15.87 -10.24
C SER A 217 17.96 -15.66 -8.81
N VAL A 218 16.68 -15.96 -8.57
CA VAL A 218 16.05 -15.85 -7.23
C VAL A 218 16.85 -16.59 -6.17
N ARG A 219 17.46 -17.75 -6.50
CA ARG A 219 18.28 -18.55 -5.60
C ARG A 219 19.59 -17.82 -5.23
N GLN A 220 20.26 -17.21 -6.20
CA GLN A 220 21.47 -16.42 -5.97
C GLN A 220 21.16 -15.20 -5.12
N SER A 221 20.11 -14.47 -5.47
CA SER A 221 19.63 -13.32 -4.70
C SER A 221 19.34 -13.68 -3.24
N TRP A 222 18.67 -14.81 -3.00
CA TRP A 222 18.40 -15.29 -1.63
C TRP A 222 19.67 -15.62 -0.84
N GLN A 223 20.65 -16.27 -1.47
CA GLN A 223 21.89 -16.64 -0.80
C GLN A 223 22.69 -15.44 -0.31
N GLN A 224 22.63 -14.34 -1.06
CA GLN A 224 23.40 -13.13 -0.84
C GLN A 224 22.75 -12.16 0.16
N LEU A 225 21.47 -12.38 0.56
CA LEU A 225 20.81 -11.56 1.57
C LEU A 225 21.37 -11.84 2.97
N SER A 226 21.46 -10.78 3.78
CA SER A 226 22.02 -10.82 5.12
C SER A 226 21.25 -11.74 6.08
N PRO A 227 21.92 -12.31 7.08
CA PRO A 227 21.25 -13.04 8.15
C PRO A 227 20.23 -12.19 8.91
N GLY A 228 20.49 -10.89 9.09
CA GLY A 228 19.59 -9.93 9.73
C GLY A 228 18.27 -9.84 9.00
N PHE A 229 18.31 -9.67 7.67
CA PHE A 229 17.10 -9.63 6.84
C PHE A 229 16.34 -10.97 6.87
N LYS A 230 17.04 -12.10 6.75
CA LYS A 230 16.41 -13.43 6.82
C LYS A 230 15.73 -13.69 8.17
N ARG A 231 16.32 -13.19 9.29
CA ARG A 231 15.70 -13.25 10.62
C ARG A 231 14.46 -12.36 10.70
N PHE A 232 14.42 -11.21 10.02
CA PHE A 232 13.27 -10.31 9.96
C PHE A 232 12.10 -10.90 9.17
N LEU A 233 12.37 -11.66 8.11
CA LEU A 233 11.30 -12.22 7.27
C LEU A 233 10.33 -13.13 8.04
N LEU A 234 10.77 -13.80 9.10
CA LEU A 234 9.90 -14.69 9.85
C LEU A 234 8.85 -13.96 10.68
N PRO A 235 9.19 -12.96 11.55
CA PRO A 235 8.18 -12.15 12.22
C PRO A 235 7.34 -11.34 11.22
N ALA A 236 7.90 -10.88 10.10
CA ALA A 236 7.15 -10.19 9.06
C ALA A 236 6.13 -11.12 8.38
N GLY A 237 6.49 -12.37 8.08
CA GLY A 237 5.57 -13.39 7.55
C GLY A 237 4.48 -13.77 8.56
N MET A 238 4.83 -13.88 9.85
CA MET A 238 3.84 -14.11 10.93
C MET A 238 2.86 -12.94 11.04
N PHE A 239 3.36 -11.70 10.95
CA PHE A 239 2.50 -10.52 10.93
C PHE A 239 1.62 -10.46 9.66
N ALA A 240 2.17 -10.83 8.51
CA ALA A 240 1.39 -10.92 7.26
C ALA A 240 0.23 -11.94 7.39
N LEU A 241 0.41 -13.01 8.17
CA LEU A 241 -0.68 -13.97 8.47
C LEU A 241 -1.74 -13.37 9.41
N ALA A 242 -1.34 -12.42 10.27
CA ALA A 242 -2.28 -11.68 11.14
C ALA A 242 -3.07 -10.63 10.37
N TYR A 243 -2.50 -10.11 9.26
CA TYR A 243 -3.05 -8.97 8.52
C TYR A 243 -4.16 -9.41 7.57
N PHE A 244 -5.28 -8.70 7.60
CA PHE A 244 -6.39 -8.90 6.69
C PHE A 244 -6.92 -7.57 6.13
N SER A 245 -7.78 -7.65 5.10
CA SER A 245 -8.32 -6.47 4.42
C SER A 245 -9.05 -5.52 5.37
N LEU A 246 -8.81 -4.21 5.22
CA LEU A 246 -9.58 -3.15 5.88
C LEU A 246 -11.10 -3.29 5.64
N GLY A 247 -11.50 -4.00 4.59
CA GLY A 247 -12.90 -4.31 4.30
C GLY A 247 -13.64 -4.95 5.47
N PHE A 248 -12.98 -5.83 6.24
CA PHE A 248 -13.59 -6.43 7.43
C PHE A 248 -13.82 -5.42 8.56
N ILE A 249 -12.95 -4.43 8.73
CA ILE A 249 -13.15 -3.34 9.71
C ILE A 249 -14.31 -2.43 9.26
N LEU A 250 -14.46 -2.18 7.95
CA LEU A 250 -15.63 -1.48 7.39
C LEU A 250 -16.93 -2.26 7.62
N LEU A 251 -16.91 -3.59 7.44
CA LEU A 251 -18.07 -4.45 7.78
C LEU A 251 -18.40 -4.40 9.27
N LYS A 252 -17.41 -4.37 10.17
CA LYS A 252 -17.65 -4.20 11.62
C LYS A 252 -18.28 -2.84 11.91
N ALA A 253 -17.81 -1.76 11.28
CA ALA A 253 -18.40 -0.43 11.42
C ALA A 253 -19.86 -0.43 10.96
N HIS A 254 -20.16 -1.07 9.83
CA HIS A 254 -21.54 -1.22 9.34
C HIS A 254 -22.41 -2.01 10.33
N ALA A 255 -21.89 -3.10 10.90
CA ALA A 255 -22.58 -3.89 11.91
C ALA A 255 -22.83 -3.12 13.22
N VAL A 256 -22.00 -2.14 13.58
CA VAL A 256 -22.17 -1.23 14.73
C VAL A 256 -23.20 -0.14 14.45
N GLY A 257 -23.74 -0.03 13.21
CA GLY A 257 -24.82 0.88 12.83
C GLY A 257 -24.39 2.11 12.06
N PHE A 258 -23.20 2.13 11.46
CA PHE A 258 -22.86 3.11 10.45
C PHE A 258 -23.56 2.78 9.12
N SER A 259 -24.16 3.79 8.46
CA SER A 259 -24.60 3.63 7.07
C SER A 259 -23.41 3.45 6.13
N VAL A 260 -23.65 3.00 4.91
CA VAL A 260 -22.56 2.88 3.91
C VAL A 260 -21.90 4.24 3.69
N THR A 261 -22.70 5.29 3.55
CA THR A 261 -22.22 6.67 3.41
C THR A 261 -21.29 7.07 4.57
N GLN A 262 -21.64 6.71 5.80
CA GLN A 262 -20.83 6.99 6.98
C GLN A 262 -19.54 6.13 7.03
N THR A 263 -19.57 4.87 6.56
CA THR A 263 -18.35 4.04 6.50
C THR A 263 -17.33 4.61 5.53
N VAL A 264 -17.77 5.30 4.47
CA VAL A 264 -16.88 6.01 3.54
C VAL A 264 -16.13 7.14 4.25
N LEU A 265 -16.76 7.86 5.17
CA LEU A 265 -16.08 8.88 5.98
C LEU A 265 -15.03 8.26 6.92
N LEU A 266 -15.31 7.09 7.51
CA LEU A 266 -14.32 6.37 8.30
C LEU A 266 -13.11 5.97 7.45
N TYR A 267 -13.35 5.56 6.21
CA TYR A 267 -12.27 5.25 5.26
C TYR A 267 -11.45 6.51 4.90
N ALA A 268 -12.10 7.65 4.69
CA ALA A 268 -11.43 8.94 4.49
C ALA A 268 -10.62 9.37 5.73
N LEU A 269 -11.17 9.16 6.94
CA LEU A 269 -10.48 9.39 8.21
C LEU A 269 -9.21 8.54 8.32
N PHE A 270 -9.28 7.24 8.01
CA PHE A 270 -8.14 6.35 7.97
C PHE A 270 -7.03 6.88 7.06
N ASN A 271 -7.36 7.24 5.81
CA ASN A 271 -6.37 7.78 4.86
C ASN A 271 -5.78 9.10 5.36
N THR A 272 -6.60 10.01 5.90
CA THR A 272 -6.16 11.29 6.46
C THR A 272 -5.23 11.08 7.66
N ALA A 273 -5.60 10.20 8.58
CA ALA A 273 -4.77 9.84 9.74
C ALA A 273 -3.42 9.26 9.31
N CYS A 274 -3.41 8.39 8.28
CA CYS A 274 -2.18 7.87 7.70
C CYS A 274 -1.28 8.98 7.13
N VAL A 275 -1.84 9.91 6.36
CA VAL A 275 -1.10 11.04 5.76
C VAL A 275 -0.47 11.93 6.84
N VAL A 276 -1.24 12.26 7.87
CA VAL A 276 -0.77 13.11 8.98
C VAL A 276 0.27 12.39 9.84
N ALA A 277 0.08 11.10 10.10
CA ALA A 277 0.98 10.31 10.94
C ALA A 277 2.32 9.99 10.24
N ALA A 278 2.34 9.82 8.91
CA ALA A 278 3.52 9.34 8.19
C ALA A 278 4.80 10.18 8.44
N PRO A 279 4.81 11.51 8.38
CA PRO A 279 6.01 12.29 8.67
C PRO A 279 6.42 12.27 10.15
N LEU A 280 5.47 12.14 11.07
CA LEU A 280 5.73 12.03 12.50
C LEU A 280 6.38 10.68 12.83
N VAL A 281 5.82 9.62 12.29
CA VAL A 281 6.34 8.25 12.42
C VAL A 281 7.73 8.13 11.78
N GLY A 282 7.95 8.79 10.63
CA GLY A 282 9.26 8.86 9.98
C GLY A 282 10.33 9.43 10.90
N ARG A 283 10.08 10.62 11.45
CA ARG A 283 11.00 11.28 12.40
C ARG A 283 11.23 10.47 13.68
N LEU A 284 10.17 9.81 14.16
CA LEU A 284 10.27 8.97 15.37
C LEU A 284 11.13 7.73 15.08
N GLY A 285 10.97 7.10 13.91
CA GLY A 285 11.78 5.97 13.47
C GLY A 285 13.27 6.31 13.39
N ASP A 286 13.60 7.49 12.87
CA ASP A 286 14.99 7.96 12.79
C ASP A 286 15.61 8.24 14.18
N ARG A 287 14.80 8.62 15.18
CA ARG A 287 15.28 8.92 16.56
C ARG A 287 15.35 7.70 17.47
N VAL A 288 14.32 6.86 17.44
CA VAL A 288 14.15 5.73 18.38
C VAL A 288 14.70 4.43 17.82
N GLY A 289 14.88 4.38 16.48
CA GLY A 289 15.29 3.20 15.73
C GLY A 289 14.10 2.51 15.03
N ARG A 290 14.25 2.27 13.74
CA ARG A 290 13.18 1.76 12.85
C ARG A 290 12.67 0.39 13.28
N SER A 291 13.56 -0.49 13.73
CA SER A 291 13.20 -1.81 14.28
C SER A 291 12.16 -1.73 15.41
N ARG A 292 12.36 -0.79 16.36
CA ARG A 292 11.43 -0.59 17.49
C ARG A 292 10.07 -0.07 17.02
N ILE A 293 10.06 0.81 16.02
CA ILE A 293 8.82 1.40 15.48
C ILE A 293 8.03 0.34 14.69
N VAL A 294 8.69 -0.51 13.90
CA VAL A 294 8.03 -1.64 13.21
C VAL A 294 7.39 -2.58 14.23
N MET A 295 8.13 -2.95 15.28
CA MET A 295 7.60 -3.80 16.36
C MET A 295 6.41 -3.13 17.08
N ALA A 296 6.50 -1.82 17.36
CA ALA A 296 5.39 -1.06 17.93
C ALA A 296 4.17 -1.05 16.99
N GLY A 297 4.37 -1.00 15.67
CA GLY A 297 3.30 -1.12 14.68
C GLY A 297 2.55 -2.44 14.80
N TYR A 298 3.27 -3.55 14.92
CA TYR A 298 2.65 -4.86 15.14
C TYR A 298 1.86 -4.93 16.46
N ALA A 299 2.39 -4.32 17.53
CA ALA A 299 1.70 -4.23 18.82
C ALA A 299 0.44 -3.35 18.73
N VAL A 300 0.51 -2.19 18.07
CA VAL A 300 -0.65 -1.32 17.84
C VAL A 300 -1.73 -2.06 17.06
N TYR A 301 -1.36 -2.81 16.01
CA TYR A 301 -2.31 -3.62 15.25
C TYR A 301 -2.97 -4.71 16.12
N ALA A 302 -2.21 -5.37 16.98
CA ALA A 302 -2.75 -6.34 17.95
C ALA A 302 -3.76 -5.67 18.90
N CYS A 303 -3.43 -4.49 19.46
CA CYS A 303 -4.32 -3.73 20.33
C CYS A 303 -5.63 -3.31 19.61
N ILE A 304 -5.52 -2.85 18.34
CA ILE A 304 -6.69 -2.51 17.52
C ILE A 304 -7.60 -3.73 17.37
N ASN A 305 -7.04 -4.90 17.05
CA ASN A 305 -7.81 -6.11 16.86
C ASN A 305 -8.44 -6.63 18.18
N LEU A 306 -7.72 -6.53 19.29
CA LEU A 306 -8.29 -6.81 20.62
C LEU A 306 -9.47 -5.88 20.95
N TRP A 307 -9.32 -4.59 20.65
CA TRP A 307 -10.39 -3.62 20.86
C TRP A 307 -11.60 -3.94 19.98
N LEU A 308 -11.41 -4.30 18.72
CA LEU A 308 -12.48 -4.64 17.77
C LEU A 308 -13.34 -5.84 18.20
N ILE A 309 -12.83 -6.73 19.07
CA ILE A 309 -13.62 -7.82 19.64
C ILE A 309 -14.82 -7.26 20.43
N PHE A 310 -14.57 -6.20 21.21
CA PHE A 310 -15.54 -5.62 22.15
C PHE A 310 -16.19 -4.34 21.63
N ALA A 311 -15.64 -3.71 20.59
CA ALA A 311 -16.13 -2.45 20.04
C ALA A 311 -17.59 -2.56 19.60
N GLY A 312 -18.47 -1.78 20.23
CA GLY A 312 -19.91 -1.77 20.01
C GLY A 312 -20.49 -0.37 19.80
N THR A 313 -19.67 0.68 19.95
CA THR A 313 -20.13 2.06 19.81
C THR A 313 -19.54 2.75 18.59
N ARG A 314 -20.24 3.77 18.08
CA ARG A 314 -19.76 4.54 16.94
C ARG A 314 -18.44 5.28 17.23
N TRP A 315 -18.25 5.79 18.43
CA TRP A 315 -17.04 6.52 18.81
C TRP A 315 -15.81 5.62 18.89
N GLU A 316 -15.98 4.37 19.34
CA GLU A 316 -14.93 3.37 19.32
C GLU A 316 -14.48 3.08 17.88
N MET A 317 -15.41 2.96 16.94
CA MET A 317 -15.05 2.76 15.53
C MET A 317 -14.30 3.96 14.94
N VAL A 318 -14.71 5.18 15.27
CA VAL A 318 -13.95 6.41 14.84
C VAL A 318 -12.52 6.35 15.36
N ALA A 319 -12.32 6.02 16.64
CA ALA A 319 -11.00 5.90 17.25
C ALA A 319 -10.18 4.76 16.61
N VAL A 320 -10.81 3.61 16.34
CA VAL A 320 -10.18 2.47 15.66
C VAL A 320 -9.67 2.88 14.27
N PHE A 321 -10.47 3.57 13.45
CA PHE A 321 -10.04 3.99 12.12
C PHE A 321 -8.89 5.02 12.16
N ALA A 322 -8.88 5.92 13.13
CA ALA A 322 -7.78 6.86 13.35
C ALA A 322 -6.48 6.13 13.75
N LEU A 323 -6.57 5.18 14.70
CA LEU A 323 -5.43 4.35 15.12
C LEU A 323 -4.95 3.41 14.01
N TYR A 324 -5.88 2.89 13.20
CA TYR A 324 -5.52 2.07 12.04
C TYR A 324 -4.75 2.89 11.00
N GLY A 325 -5.08 4.18 10.82
CA GLY A 325 -4.30 5.10 9.99
C GLY A 325 -2.88 5.29 10.50
N LEU A 326 -2.69 5.43 11.82
CA LEU A 326 -1.36 5.47 12.45
C LEU A 326 -0.58 4.17 12.23
N PHE A 327 -1.21 3.02 12.48
CA PHE A 327 -0.62 1.72 12.21
C PHE A 327 -0.17 1.59 10.76
N TYR A 328 -1.04 1.96 9.81
CA TYR A 328 -0.74 1.84 8.39
C TYR A 328 0.40 2.77 7.95
N ALA A 329 0.50 3.97 8.56
CA ALA A 329 1.64 4.86 8.35
C ALA A 329 2.97 4.24 8.81
N ILE A 330 2.96 3.51 9.93
CA ILE A 330 4.12 2.76 10.42
C ILE A 330 4.49 1.66 9.42
N GLU A 331 3.54 0.82 9.05
CA GLU A 331 3.77 -0.33 8.17
C GLU A 331 4.28 0.11 6.79
N GLU A 332 3.63 1.08 6.16
CA GLU A 332 4.00 1.53 4.82
C GLU A 332 5.37 2.22 4.76
N SER A 333 5.77 2.95 5.81
CA SER A 333 7.00 3.75 5.81
C SER A 333 8.16 3.04 6.50
N GLN A 334 7.95 2.51 7.70
CA GLN A 334 9.05 2.03 8.54
C GLN A 334 9.50 0.62 8.19
N SER A 335 8.59 -0.27 7.76
CA SER A 335 8.98 -1.61 7.30
C SER A 335 9.89 -1.52 6.09
N LYS A 336 9.58 -0.65 5.11
CA LYS A 336 10.43 -0.42 3.94
C LYS A 336 11.78 0.22 4.29
N ALA A 337 11.77 1.20 5.19
CA ALA A 337 12.98 1.86 5.64
C ALA A 337 13.88 0.90 6.43
N PHE A 338 13.30 0.06 7.28
CA PHE A 338 14.03 -0.94 8.04
C PHE A 338 14.67 -2.01 7.14
N ILE A 339 13.95 -2.48 6.10
CA ILE A 339 14.51 -3.38 5.08
C ILE A 339 15.70 -2.73 4.37
N ALA A 340 15.59 -1.43 4.05
CA ALA A 340 16.68 -0.69 3.41
C ALA A 340 17.91 -0.53 4.30
N ASP A 341 17.75 -0.52 5.64
CA ASP A 341 18.86 -0.51 6.59
C ASP A 341 19.51 -1.89 6.73
N LEU A 342 18.71 -2.96 6.68
CA LEU A 342 19.23 -4.33 6.73
C LEU A 342 19.99 -4.73 5.47
N GLU A 343 19.63 -4.15 4.31
CA GLU A 343 20.20 -4.46 2.99
C GLU A 343 20.55 -3.18 2.20
N PRO A 344 21.55 -2.41 2.64
CA PRO A 344 21.87 -1.11 2.03
C PRO A 344 22.31 -1.22 0.57
N GLU A 345 22.96 -2.30 0.18
CA GLU A 345 23.46 -2.53 -1.19
C GLU A 345 22.40 -3.21 -2.09
N ARG A 346 21.48 -3.99 -1.50
CA ARG A 346 20.52 -4.85 -2.22
C ARG A 346 19.06 -4.53 -1.90
N ARG A 347 18.76 -3.25 -1.65
CA ARG A 347 17.43 -2.77 -1.23
C ARG A 347 16.29 -3.27 -2.11
N ALA A 348 16.47 -3.21 -3.42
CA ALA A 348 15.43 -3.62 -4.38
C ALA A 348 15.16 -5.13 -4.31
N THR A 349 16.21 -5.95 -4.21
CA THR A 349 16.10 -7.41 -4.07
C THR A 349 15.42 -7.79 -2.75
N ALA A 350 15.86 -7.20 -1.64
CA ALA A 350 15.26 -7.45 -0.32
C ALA A 350 13.79 -7.05 -0.28
N MET A 351 13.44 -5.89 -0.85
CA MET A 351 12.05 -5.44 -0.97
C MET A 351 11.21 -6.40 -1.82
N GLY A 352 11.77 -6.90 -2.93
CA GLY A 352 11.12 -7.90 -3.78
C GLY A 352 10.83 -9.19 -3.03
N VAL A 353 11.82 -9.72 -2.30
CA VAL A 353 11.66 -10.93 -1.47
C VAL A 353 10.65 -10.71 -0.35
N TYR A 354 10.71 -9.58 0.35
CA TYR A 354 9.74 -9.22 1.38
C TYR A 354 8.31 -9.19 0.84
N ASN A 355 8.08 -8.47 -0.27
CA ASN A 355 6.76 -8.38 -0.90
C ASN A 355 6.26 -9.74 -1.41
N PHE A 356 7.15 -10.59 -1.92
CA PHE A 356 6.78 -11.92 -2.34
C PHE A 356 6.36 -12.80 -1.16
N VAL A 357 7.14 -12.81 -0.08
CA VAL A 357 6.84 -13.59 1.13
C VAL A 357 5.53 -13.11 1.78
N THR A 358 5.39 -11.82 2.04
CA THR A 358 4.19 -11.26 2.67
C THR A 358 2.96 -11.40 1.77
N GLY A 359 3.11 -11.15 0.47
CA GLY A 359 2.02 -11.29 -0.50
C GLY A 359 1.51 -12.72 -0.65
N THR A 360 2.41 -13.71 -0.61
CA THR A 360 2.02 -15.13 -0.63
C THR A 360 1.22 -15.50 0.62
N VAL A 361 1.59 -14.92 1.77
CA VAL A 361 0.93 -15.17 3.06
C VAL A 361 -0.43 -14.45 3.14
N TYR A 362 -0.65 -13.35 2.45
CA TYR A 362 -1.93 -12.62 2.48
C TYR A 362 -3.12 -13.45 1.98
N LEU A 363 -2.90 -14.38 1.03
CA LEU A 363 -3.99 -15.25 0.56
C LEU A 363 -4.52 -16.16 1.67
N PRO A 364 -3.72 -17.02 2.33
CA PRO A 364 -4.21 -17.83 3.44
C PRO A 364 -4.68 -16.98 4.64
N ALA A 365 -4.07 -15.81 4.90
CA ALA A 365 -4.50 -14.88 5.96
C ALA A 365 -5.93 -14.37 5.72
N SER A 366 -6.22 -13.88 4.52
CA SER A 366 -7.55 -13.35 4.17
C SER A 366 -8.59 -14.46 4.09
N LEU A 367 -8.24 -15.66 3.61
CA LEU A 367 -9.11 -16.83 3.65
C LEU A 367 -9.47 -17.21 5.09
N LEU A 368 -8.48 -17.27 5.97
CA LEU A 368 -8.67 -17.56 7.38
C LEU A 368 -9.58 -16.51 8.05
N ALA A 369 -9.29 -15.23 7.83
CA ALA A 369 -10.10 -14.14 8.35
C ALA A 369 -11.55 -14.22 7.89
N GLY A 370 -11.78 -14.45 6.59
CA GLY A 370 -13.13 -14.59 6.02
C GLY A 370 -13.91 -15.79 6.57
N ALA A 371 -13.24 -16.94 6.71
CA ALA A 371 -13.84 -18.15 7.28
C ALA A 371 -14.19 -17.96 8.76
N LEU A 372 -13.28 -17.40 9.56
CA LEU A 372 -13.54 -17.10 10.97
C LEU A 372 -14.60 -16.02 11.15
N TRP A 373 -14.64 -15.01 10.29
CA TRP A 373 -15.69 -14.01 10.29
C TRP A 373 -17.08 -14.58 10.06
N ALA A 374 -17.20 -15.58 9.18
CA ALA A 374 -18.47 -16.25 8.92
C ALA A 374 -19.02 -16.99 10.14
N VAL A 375 -18.15 -17.41 11.06
CA VAL A 375 -18.52 -18.03 12.34
C VAL A 375 -18.84 -16.95 13.39
N ALA A 376 -17.88 -16.06 13.63
CA ALA A 376 -18.04 -14.88 14.47
C ALA A 376 -16.94 -13.84 14.17
N PRO A 377 -17.28 -12.54 14.02
CA PRO A 377 -16.28 -11.49 13.82
C PRO A 377 -15.20 -11.44 14.91
N SER A 378 -15.56 -11.74 16.17
CA SER A 378 -14.63 -11.79 17.30
C SER A 378 -13.53 -12.85 17.14
N LEU A 379 -13.81 -13.96 16.47
CA LEU A 379 -12.80 -14.98 16.17
C LEU A 379 -11.77 -14.49 15.15
N ALA A 380 -12.20 -13.79 14.12
CA ALA A 380 -11.29 -13.20 13.14
C ALA A 380 -10.35 -12.17 13.79
N PHE A 381 -10.90 -11.26 14.58
CA PHE A 381 -10.12 -10.25 15.30
C PHE A 381 -9.22 -10.88 16.38
N GLY A 382 -9.72 -11.85 17.15
CA GLY A 382 -8.95 -12.54 18.19
C GLY A 382 -7.76 -13.31 17.62
N THR A 383 -7.96 -14.02 16.51
CA THR A 383 -6.89 -14.75 15.81
C THR A 383 -5.85 -13.78 15.26
N SER A 384 -6.27 -12.69 14.62
CA SER A 384 -5.38 -11.65 14.13
C SER A 384 -4.56 -11.02 15.26
N ALA A 385 -5.17 -10.70 16.39
CA ALA A 385 -4.48 -10.17 17.56
C ALA A 385 -3.43 -11.17 18.09
N ALA A 386 -3.80 -12.45 18.23
CA ALA A 386 -2.89 -13.49 18.71
C ALA A 386 -1.69 -13.69 17.79
N LEU A 387 -1.90 -13.76 16.47
CA LEU A 387 -0.83 -13.87 15.46
C LEU A 387 0.06 -12.63 15.44
N SER A 388 -0.52 -11.42 15.59
CA SER A 388 0.24 -10.19 15.66
C SER A 388 1.11 -10.11 16.91
N LEU A 389 0.60 -10.54 18.08
CA LEU A 389 1.38 -10.67 19.31
C LEU A 389 2.48 -11.72 19.17
N ALA A 390 2.20 -12.85 18.51
CA ALA A 390 3.23 -13.83 18.19
C ALA A 390 4.33 -13.24 17.32
N ALA A 391 3.98 -12.39 16.34
CA ALA A 391 4.97 -11.67 15.53
C ALA A 391 5.83 -10.72 16.38
N VAL A 392 5.25 -9.98 17.35
CA VAL A 392 5.99 -9.15 18.30
C VAL A 392 6.95 -9.98 19.14
N VAL A 393 6.50 -11.10 19.70
CA VAL A 393 7.36 -12.03 20.47
C VAL A 393 8.50 -12.56 19.61
N MET A 394 8.21 -13.02 18.38
CA MET A 394 9.22 -13.49 17.45
C MET A 394 10.23 -12.41 17.09
N PHE A 395 9.77 -11.17 16.90
CA PHE A 395 10.64 -10.04 16.61
C PHE A 395 11.60 -9.74 17.78
N THR A 396 11.11 -9.79 19.03
CA THR A 396 11.93 -9.58 20.22
C THR A 396 12.96 -10.71 20.43
N LEU A 397 12.56 -11.96 20.21
CA LEU A 397 13.45 -13.12 20.38
C LEU A 397 14.54 -13.18 19.30
N ARG A 398 14.23 -12.84 18.06
CA ARG A 398 15.18 -12.97 16.95
C ARG A 398 16.08 -11.77 16.74
N ARG A 399 15.71 -10.60 17.33
CA ARG A 399 16.47 -9.34 17.26
C ARG A 399 17.08 -9.13 15.87
N PRO A 400 16.30 -8.84 14.83
CA PRO A 400 16.82 -8.56 13.51
C PRO A 400 17.56 -7.22 13.53
N THR A 401 18.80 -7.23 14.04
CA THR A 401 19.74 -6.12 13.98
C THR A 401 20.71 -6.41 12.85
N GLY A 402 20.97 -5.42 12.01
CA GLY A 402 22.17 -5.47 11.19
C GLY A 402 23.36 -5.58 12.15
N ASP A 403 24.21 -6.59 11.96
CA ASP A 403 25.49 -6.66 12.65
C ASP A 403 26.31 -5.40 12.29
N VAL A 404 26.12 -4.32 13.06
CA VAL A 404 27.10 -3.25 13.19
C VAL A 404 27.94 -3.65 14.39
N SER A 405 28.73 -4.70 14.20
CA SER A 405 29.78 -5.10 15.11
C SER A 405 31.08 -5.24 14.30
N GLY A 406 31.95 -4.28 14.45
CA GLY A 406 33.30 -4.31 13.94
C GLY A 406 33.81 -2.93 13.63
#